data_02c9189bedf4f528f5775069d05fec32
#
_entry.id   02c9189bedf4f528f5775069d05fec32
#
_cell.length_a   1.000
_cell.length_b   1.000
_cell.length_c   1.000
_cell.angle_alpha   90.00
_cell.angle_beta   90.00
_cell.angle_gamma   90.00
#
_symmetry.space_group_name_H-M   'P 1'
#
loop_
_entity.id
_entity.type
_entity.pdbx_description
1 polymer ?
#
loop_
_entity_poly.entity_id
_entity_poly.type
_entity_poly.pdbx_seq_one_letter_code
_entity_poly.pdbx_strand_id
1 'polypeptide(L)'
;MLRGVCESDNDHQTNTSLTDGANFRKDFGISVIIAPSFADIFRNNTMQNGMLPVILSVKQCRTLAKDAEERLELEVDLEAEEVRRSNGETIPFTTDPFRRHCLLNGLDDIALTLQKGGEIEEFEVRRTETWPWLDGFGYEGTKILLTRAQAAGKKKIDW
;
A
#
# COMPACT_ATOMS: atom_id res chain seq x y z
N MET A 1 10.23 -4.24 15.24
CA MET A 1 10.95 -5.39 14.67
C MET A 1 10.29 -5.76 13.36
N LEU A 2 10.88 -5.39 12.23
CA LEU A 2 10.32 -5.65 10.91
C LEU A 2 10.76 -7.03 10.46
N ARG A 3 9.81 -7.91 10.10
CA ARG A 3 10.14 -9.22 9.53
C ARG A 3 10.28 -9.08 8.03
N GLY A 4 11.48 -9.33 7.51
CA GLY A 4 11.77 -9.37 6.08
C GLY A 4 11.86 -10.80 5.57
N VAL A 5 11.45 -11.02 4.33
CA VAL A 5 11.63 -12.29 3.60
C VAL A 5 12.47 -12.00 2.36
N CYS A 6 13.52 -12.81 2.18
CA CYS A 6 14.33 -12.80 0.96
C CYS A 6 13.83 -13.94 0.05
N GLU A 7 13.38 -13.60 -1.14
CA GLU A 7 12.87 -14.56 -2.11
C GLU A 7 13.99 -14.90 -3.11
N SER A 8 14.38 -16.19 -3.17
CA SER A 8 15.37 -16.68 -4.14
C SER A 8 14.69 -17.02 -5.46
N ASP A 9 15.37 -16.70 -6.57
CA ASP A 9 14.98 -16.99 -7.95
C ASP A 9 14.61 -18.45 -8.17
N ASN A 10 13.39 -18.86 -8.01
CA ASN A 10 12.89 -20.08 -8.63
C ASN A 10 11.38 -20.24 -8.49
N ASP A 11 10.57 -19.30 -9.03
CA ASP A 11 9.19 -19.65 -9.32
C ASP A 11 8.66 -18.88 -10.54
N HIS A 12 8.94 -19.46 -11.69
CA HIS A 12 8.32 -19.11 -12.96
C HIS A 12 7.02 -19.88 -13.15
N GLN A 13 6.24 -20.09 -12.09
CA GLN A 13 4.87 -20.63 -12.20
C GLN A 13 4.10 -20.45 -10.91
N THR A 14 3.20 -19.51 -10.89
CA THR A 14 1.76 -19.80 -10.69
C THR A 14 1.01 -18.46 -10.71
N ASN A 15 0.15 -18.36 -11.68
CA ASN A 15 -0.84 -17.31 -11.86
C ASN A 15 -1.97 -17.48 -10.82
N THR A 16 -1.61 -17.61 -9.56
CA THR A 16 -2.54 -17.66 -8.45
C THR A 16 -2.53 -16.28 -7.83
N SER A 17 -3.56 -15.51 -8.13
CA SER A 17 -3.95 -14.23 -7.54
C SER A 17 -2.80 -13.50 -6.78
N LEU A 18 -2.00 -12.76 -7.54
CA LEU A 18 -0.89 -11.92 -7.00
C LEU A 18 -1.35 -10.99 -5.86
N THR A 19 -2.64 -10.71 -5.79
CA THR A 19 -3.30 -9.96 -4.72
C THR A 19 -3.35 -10.76 -3.42
N ASP A 20 -3.69 -12.06 -3.51
CA ASP A 20 -3.78 -12.93 -2.34
C ASP A 20 -2.40 -13.16 -1.70
N GLY A 21 -1.35 -13.21 -2.51
CA GLY A 21 0.02 -13.34 -2.01
C GLY A 21 0.48 -12.16 -1.16
N ALA A 22 0.12 -10.92 -1.53
CA ALA A 22 0.44 -9.73 -0.76
C ALA A 22 -0.36 -9.69 0.56
N ASN A 23 -1.66 -9.96 0.51
CA ASN A 23 -2.52 -9.99 1.70
C ASN A 23 -2.06 -11.06 2.70
N PHE A 24 -1.77 -12.27 2.22
CA PHE A 24 -1.27 -13.36 3.05
C PHE A 24 0.00 -12.98 3.82
N ARG A 25 0.95 -12.31 3.18
CA ARG A 25 2.20 -11.87 3.82
C ARG A 25 1.96 -10.81 4.90
N LYS A 26 1.02 -9.90 4.67
CA LYS A 26 0.61 -8.90 5.68
C LYS A 26 0.01 -9.56 6.91
N ASP A 27 -0.85 -10.55 6.72
CA ASP A 27 -1.49 -11.29 7.83
C ASP A 27 -0.48 -12.05 8.69
N PHE A 28 0.66 -12.45 8.10
CA PHE A 28 1.82 -13.00 8.83
C PHE A 28 2.69 -11.96 9.52
N GLY A 29 2.36 -10.67 9.41
CA GLY A 29 3.13 -9.58 10.00
C GLY A 29 4.42 -9.24 9.25
N ILE A 30 4.49 -9.57 7.95
CA ILE A 30 5.60 -9.19 7.08
C ILE A 30 5.38 -7.76 6.62
N SER A 31 6.34 -6.88 6.91
CA SER A 31 6.28 -5.47 6.53
C SER A 31 7.22 -5.10 5.39
N VAL A 32 8.24 -5.90 5.14
CA VAL A 32 9.26 -5.64 4.11
C VAL A 32 9.52 -6.90 3.31
N ILE A 33 9.65 -6.75 1.99
CA ILE A 33 10.00 -7.83 1.07
C ILE A 33 11.21 -7.38 0.27
N ILE A 34 12.27 -8.18 0.26
CA ILE A 34 13.53 -7.87 -0.43
C ILE A 34 13.73 -8.88 -1.56
N ALA A 35 13.89 -8.40 -2.79
CA ALA A 35 14.11 -9.25 -3.95
C ALA A 35 14.92 -8.52 -5.04
N PRO A 36 15.53 -9.25 -5.98
CA PRO A 36 16.23 -8.65 -7.12
C PRO A 36 15.30 -7.94 -8.11
N SER A 37 14.08 -8.42 -8.22
CA SER A 37 13.03 -7.83 -9.07
C SER A 37 11.66 -8.21 -8.57
N PHE A 38 10.67 -7.44 -8.97
CA PHE A 38 9.26 -7.70 -8.70
C PHE A 38 8.45 -7.57 -9.98
N ALA A 39 7.43 -8.38 -10.15
CA ALA A 39 6.40 -8.12 -11.15
C ALA A 39 5.63 -6.84 -10.77
N ASP A 40 5.30 -6.00 -11.76
CA ASP A 40 4.67 -4.69 -11.52
C ASP A 40 3.38 -4.79 -10.70
N ILE A 41 2.54 -5.77 -11.00
CA ILE A 41 1.28 -6.00 -10.28
C ILE A 41 1.57 -6.34 -8.81
N PHE A 42 2.49 -7.25 -8.54
CA PHE A 42 2.86 -7.63 -7.18
C PHE A 42 3.44 -6.45 -6.40
N ARG A 43 4.33 -5.67 -7.01
CA ARG A 43 4.93 -4.49 -6.42
C ARG A 43 3.87 -3.47 -6.02
N ASN A 44 2.92 -3.17 -6.91
CA ASN A 44 1.85 -2.22 -6.64
C ASN A 44 0.93 -2.72 -5.51
N ASN A 45 0.50 -3.98 -5.56
CA ASN A 45 -0.33 -4.56 -4.51
C ASN A 45 0.37 -4.58 -3.15
N THR A 46 1.67 -4.88 -3.12
CA THR A 46 2.49 -4.86 -1.91
C THR A 46 2.49 -3.46 -1.28
N MET A 47 2.69 -2.41 -2.07
CA MET A 47 2.68 -1.04 -1.59
C MET A 47 1.29 -0.59 -1.13
N GLN A 48 0.21 -0.95 -1.85
CA GLN A 48 -1.17 -0.64 -1.46
C GLN A 48 -1.55 -1.31 -0.14
N ASN A 49 -0.99 -2.46 0.16
CA ASN A 49 -1.17 -3.14 1.44
C ASN A 49 -0.28 -2.59 2.58
N GLY A 50 0.47 -1.51 2.33
CA GLY A 50 1.33 -0.89 3.33
C GLY A 50 2.62 -1.66 3.63
N MET A 51 3.06 -2.50 2.69
CA MET A 51 4.34 -3.22 2.77
C MET A 51 5.37 -2.57 1.85
N LEU A 52 6.64 -2.65 2.23
CA LEU A 52 7.76 -2.07 1.49
C LEU A 52 8.45 -3.12 0.60
N PRO A 53 8.35 -3.05 -0.73
CA PRO A 53 9.18 -3.85 -1.64
C PRO A 53 10.53 -3.15 -1.84
N VAL A 54 11.62 -3.81 -1.47
CA VAL A 54 13.00 -3.33 -1.62
C VAL A 54 13.69 -4.11 -2.73
N ILE A 55 14.19 -3.38 -3.72
CA ILE A 55 14.94 -3.97 -4.85
C ILE A 55 16.43 -3.84 -4.55
N LEU A 56 17.12 -4.98 -4.48
CA LEU A 56 18.56 -5.04 -4.29
C LEU A 56 19.20 -5.96 -5.34
N SER A 57 20.49 -5.83 -5.54
CA SER A 57 21.21 -6.73 -6.44
C SER A 57 21.16 -8.19 -5.94
N VAL A 58 21.24 -9.14 -6.87
CA VAL A 58 21.25 -10.60 -6.55
C VAL A 58 22.33 -10.94 -5.51
N LYS A 59 23.50 -10.29 -5.58
CA LYS A 59 24.59 -10.49 -4.61
C LYS A 59 24.18 -10.06 -3.20
N GLN A 60 23.57 -8.88 -3.08
CA GLN A 60 23.08 -8.35 -1.80
C GLN A 60 21.95 -9.22 -1.23
N CYS A 61 21.00 -9.63 -2.07
CA CYS A 61 19.94 -10.54 -1.64
C CYS A 61 20.50 -11.87 -1.09
N ARG A 62 21.46 -12.46 -1.78
CA ARG A 62 22.13 -13.70 -1.29
C ARG A 62 22.89 -13.50 0.02
N THR A 63 23.49 -12.33 0.22
CA THR A 63 24.17 -12.01 1.46
C THR A 63 23.17 -11.88 2.61
N LEU A 64 22.06 -11.16 2.39
CA LEU A 64 21.00 -11.01 3.40
C LEU A 64 20.28 -12.34 3.68
N ALA A 65 20.18 -13.23 2.67
CA ALA A 65 19.61 -14.57 2.87
C ALA A 65 20.49 -15.41 3.83
N LYS A 66 21.80 -15.35 3.70
CA LYS A 66 22.72 -16.01 4.63
C LYS A 66 22.60 -15.46 6.06
N ASP A 67 22.51 -14.13 6.19
CA ASP A 67 22.28 -13.51 7.49
C ASP A 67 20.98 -14.00 8.14
N ALA A 68 19.93 -14.17 7.30
CA ALA A 68 18.64 -14.70 7.77
C ALA A 68 18.72 -16.18 8.18
N GLU A 69 19.48 -17.01 7.47
CA GLU A 69 19.78 -18.41 7.84
C GLU A 69 20.50 -18.48 9.20
N GLU A 70 21.41 -17.56 9.45
CA GLU A 70 22.14 -17.40 10.72
C GLU A 70 21.29 -16.71 11.80
N ARG A 71 20.02 -16.35 11.50
CA ARG A 71 19.09 -15.64 12.38
C ARG A 71 19.61 -14.29 12.86
N LEU A 72 20.41 -13.63 12.06
CA LEU A 72 20.86 -12.27 12.33
C LEU A 72 19.72 -11.28 12.10
N GLU A 73 19.67 -10.26 12.93
CA GLU A 73 18.67 -9.19 12.78
C GLU A 73 19.08 -8.22 11.67
N LEU A 74 18.07 -7.81 10.90
CA LEU A 74 18.20 -6.80 9.86
C LEU A 74 17.29 -5.62 10.23
N GLU A 75 17.81 -4.42 10.14
CA GLU A 75 17.05 -3.19 10.31
C GLU A 75 16.84 -2.53 8.94
N VAL A 76 15.61 -2.17 8.64
CA VAL A 76 15.27 -1.44 7.41
C VAL A 76 14.78 -0.06 7.78
N ASP A 77 15.52 0.96 7.38
CA ASP A 77 15.21 2.36 7.59
C ASP A 77 14.64 2.95 6.30
N LEU A 78 13.34 3.28 6.32
CA LEU A 78 12.65 3.85 5.17
C LEU A 78 12.98 5.35 5.01
N GLU A 79 13.31 6.07 6.08
CA GLU A 79 13.66 7.48 6.01
C GLU A 79 15.06 7.68 5.42
N ALA A 80 16.01 6.85 5.84
CA ALA A 80 17.37 6.86 5.31
C ALA A 80 17.50 6.09 3.98
N GLU A 81 16.48 5.30 3.60
CA GLU A 81 16.51 4.40 2.44
C GLU A 81 17.68 3.42 2.47
N GLU A 82 17.88 2.77 3.61
CA GLU A 82 18.97 1.82 3.81
C GLU A 82 18.55 0.57 4.59
N VAL A 83 19.21 -0.54 4.29
CA VAL A 83 19.12 -1.78 5.05
C VAL A 83 20.40 -1.93 5.86
N ARG A 84 20.28 -1.98 7.18
CA ARG A 84 21.40 -2.15 8.12
C ARG A 84 21.51 -3.60 8.53
N ARG A 85 22.71 -4.14 8.41
CA ARG A 85 23.05 -5.49 8.84
C ARG A 85 23.62 -5.47 10.26
N SER A 86 23.50 -6.59 10.97
CA SER A 86 24.04 -6.73 12.33
C SER A 86 25.56 -6.49 12.43
N ASN A 87 26.29 -6.63 11.33
CA ASN A 87 27.74 -6.35 11.25
C ASN A 87 28.06 -4.86 11.08
N GLY A 88 27.05 -3.98 11.01
CA GLY A 88 27.20 -2.54 10.80
C GLY A 88 27.31 -2.12 9.33
N GLU A 89 27.25 -3.06 8.38
CA GLU A 89 27.20 -2.74 6.96
C GLU A 89 25.84 -2.21 6.57
N THR A 90 25.79 -1.13 5.79
CA THR A 90 24.56 -0.54 5.27
C THR A 90 24.47 -0.73 3.77
N ILE A 91 23.28 -1.10 3.31
CA ILE A 91 22.97 -1.32 1.91
C ILE A 91 21.92 -0.29 1.51
N PRO A 92 22.25 0.72 0.68
CA PRO A 92 21.27 1.70 0.23
C PRO A 92 20.30 1.08 -0.77
N PHE A 93 19.06 1.53 -0.73
CA PHE A 93 18.03 1.24 -1.74
C PHE A 93 17.33 2.54 -2.14
N THR A 94 16.51 2.49 -3.18
CA THR A 94 15.75 3.66 -3.64
C THR A 94 14.29 3.30 -3.74
N THR A 95 13.45 4.16 -3.19
CA THR A 95 11.99 4.05 -3.26
C THR A 95 11.41 5.29 -3.93
N ASP A 96 10.27 5.13 -4.60
CA ASP A 96 9.53 6.26 -5.15
C ASP A 96 9.13 7.24 -4.02
N PRO A 97 9.45 8.56 -4.16
CA PRO A 97 9.21 9.54 -3.09
C PRO A 97 7.75 9.63 -2.65
N PHE A 98 6.80 9.50 -3.59
CA PHE A 98 5.38 9.54 -3.27
C PHE A 98 4.97 8.31 -2.46
N ARG A 99 5.42 7.12 -2.87
CA ARG A 99 5.14 5.87 -2.15
C ARG A 99 5.79 5.85 -0.77
N ARG A 100 7.02 6.36 -0.65
CA ARG A 100 7.69 6.55 0.63
C ARG A 100 6.88 7.45 1.56
N HIS A 101 6.38 8.58 1.07
CA HIS A 101 5.52 9.47 1.84
C HIS A 101 4.25 8.75 2.32
N CYS A 102 3.59 8.00 1.45
CA CYS A 102 2.40 7.24 1.81
C CYS A 102 2.68 6.20 2.89
N LEU A 103 3.78 5.43 2.77
CA LEU A 103 4.14 4.42 3.76
C LEU A 103 4.50 5.02 5.13
N LEU A 104 5.26 6.13 5.15
CA LEU A 104 5.64 6.82 6.40
C LEU A 104 4.44 7.42 7.14
N ASN A 105 3.43 7.89 6.40
CA ASN A 105 2.25 8.52 6.99
C ASN A 105 1.04 7.56 7.10
N GLY A 106 1.20 6.30 6.72
CA GLY A 106 0.10 5.33 6.74
C GLY A 106 -1.05 5.71 5.81
N LEU A 107 -0.76 6.38 4.68
CA LEU A 107 -1.75 6.84 3.72
C LEU A 107 -2.03 5.74 2.69
N ASP A 108 -3.26 5.27 2.66
CA ASP A 108 -3.80 4.48 1.57
C ASP A 108 -4.50 5.36 0.51
N ASP A 109 -4.97 4.76 -0.56
CA ASP A 109 -5.64 5.48 -1.66
C ASP A 109 -6.91 6.20 -1.17
N ILE A 110 -7.58 5.67 -0.15
CA ILE A 110 -8.76 6.28 0.46
C ILE A 110 -8.36 7.50 1.28
N ALA A 111 -7.35 7.39 2.13
CA ALA A 111 -6.84 8.50 2.93
C ALA A 111 -6.33 9.65 2.07
N LEU A 112 -5.66 9.34 0.94
CA LEU A 112 -5.23 10.34 -0.04
C LEU A 112 -6.44 11.08 -0.67
N THR A 113 -7.51 10.35 -0.99
CA THR A 113 -8.74 10.94 -1.53
C THR A 113 -9.42 11.82 -0.49
N LEU A 114 -9.48 11.38 0.76
CA LEU A 114 -10.09 12.15 1.86
C LEU A 114 -9.36 13.47 2.17
N GLN A 115 -8.06 13.56 1.87
CA GLN A 115 -7.32 14.83 1.98
C GLN A 115 -7.87 15.90 1.01
N LYS A 116 -8.51 15.48 -0.09
CA LYS A 116 -9.14 16.37 -1.08
C LYS A 116 -10.64 16.58 -0.84
N GLY A 117 -11.12 16.32 0.37
CA GLY A 117 -12.54 16.42 0.71
C GLY A 117 -13.19 17.75 0.33
N GLY A 118 -12.50 18.88 0.51
CA GLY A 118 -12.99 20.19 0.11
C GLY A 118 -13.18 20.36 -1.40
N GLU A 119 -12.23 19.86 -2.20
CA GLU A 119 -12.32 19.90 -3.66
C GLU A 119 -13.45 19.00 -4.18
N ILE A 120 -13.66 17.86 -3.52
CA ILE A 120 -14.74 16.93 -3.83
C ILE A 120 -16.10 17.58 -3.52
N GLU A 121 -16.21 18.23 -2.37
CA GLU A 121 -17.46 18.92 -1.97
C GLU A 121 -17.79 20.06 -2.94
N GLU A 122 -16.82 20.88 -3.33
CA GLU A 122 -17.00 21.90 -4.35
C GLU A 122 -17.45 21.32 -5.70
N PHE A 123 -16.83 20.22 -6.11
CA PHE A 123 -17.22 19.54 -7.35
C PHE A 123 -18.68 19.03 -7.27
N GLU A 124 -19.05 18.41 -6.15
CA GLU A 124 -20.41 17.91 -5.95
C GLU A 124 -21.44 19.02 -6.02
N VAL A 125 -21.18 20.18 -5.42
CA VAL A 125 -22.07 21.35 -5.50
C VAL A 125 -22.26 21.79 -6.96
N ARG A 126 -21.17 21.99 -7.67
CA ARG A 126 -21.23 22.42 -9.09
C ARG A 126 -21.92 21.38 -9.97
N ARG A 127 -21.68 20.09 -9.70
CA ARG A 127 -22.34 19.00 -10.42
C ARG A 127 -23.84 19.03 -10.22
N THR A 128 -24.31 19.20 -8.99
CA THR A 128 -25.74 19.29 -8.66
C THR A 128 -26.42 20.47 -9.36
N GLU A 129 -25.72 21.62 -9.45
CA GLU A 129 -26.23 22.79 -10.18
C GLU A 129 -26.30 22.58 -11.71
N THR A 130 -25.27 21.93 -12.26
CA THR A 130 -25.16 21.73 -13.70
C THR A 130 -26.01 20.56 -14.21
N TRP A 131 -26.07 19.48 -13.42
CA TRP A 131 -26.75 18.24 -13.78
C TRP A 131 -27.66 17.73 -12.65
N PRO A 132 -28.74 18.51 -12.28
CA PRO A 132 -29.59 18.16 -11.15
C PRO A 132 -30.28 16.81 -11.30
N TRP A 133 -30.40 16.29 -12.52
CA TRP A 133 -30.99 14.98 -12.79
C TRP A 133 -30.08 13.81 -12.39
N LEU A 134 -28.81 14.04 -12.08
CA LEU A 134 -27.91 13.00 -11.54
C LEU A 134 -28.09 12.81 -10.02
N ASP A 135 -28.65 13.79 -9.35
CA ASP A 135 -28.93 13.71 -7.92
C ASP A 135 -30.32 13.12 -7.67
N GLY A 136 -30.35 11.84 -7.37
CA GLY A 136 -31.60 11.15 -7.04
C GLY A 136 -32.19 10.28 -8.16
N PHE A 137 -31.62 10.30 -9.35
CA PHE A 137 -32.00 9.39 -10.42
C PHE A 137 -31.10 8.17 -10.43
N GLY A 138 -31.56 7.11 -9.86
CA GLY A 138 -30.73 5.94 -10.00
C GLY A 138 -31.42 4.63 -9.68
N TYR A 139 -32.40 4.56 -8.86
CA TYR A 139 -33.10 3.31 -8.64
C TYR A 139 -34.47 3.60 -8.04
N GLU A 140 -35.47 3.80 -8.91
CA GLU A 140 -36.85 3.64 -8.50
C GLU A 140 -37.03 2.21 -7.99
N GLY A 141 -37.09 2.06 -6.68
CA GLY A 141 -37.22 0.74 -6.02
C GLY A 141 -36.33 0.57 -4.80
N THR A 142 -35.19 1.26 -4.71
CA THR A 142 -34.41 1.35 -3.47
C THR A 142 -34.68 2.71 -2.83
N LYS A 143 -35.24 2.72 -1.65
CA LYS A 143 -35.45 3.92 -0.81
C LYS A 143 -34.14 4.55 -0.35
N ILE A 144 -33.26 4.90 -1.27
CA ILE A 144 -32.06 5.70 -1.02
C ILE A 144 -32.22 7.02 -1.76
N LEU A 145 -33.33 7.68 -1.53
CA LEU A 145 -33.43 9.12 -1.73
C LEU A 145 -32.83 9.78 -0.48
N LEU A 146 -31.52 9.78 -0.39
CA LEU A 146 -30.83 10.65 0.54
C LEU A 146 -30.82 12.04 -0.08
N THR A 147 -31.89 12.81 0.15
CA THR A 147 -31.80 14.25 -0.06
C THR A 147 -30.65 14.77 0.83
N ARG A 148 -29.90 15.76 0.34
CA ARG A 148 -28.78 16.39 1.03
C ARG A 148 -29.10 16.75 2.50
N ALA A 149 -30.36 17.12 2.79
CA ALA A 149 -30.86 17.35 4.14
C ALA A 149 -30.87 16.08 5.01
N GLN A 150 -31.02 14.89 4.43
CA GLN A 150 -30.99 13.63 5.15
C GLN A 150 -29.59 13.06 5.33
N ALA A 151 -28.65 13.41 4.42
CA ALA A 151 -27.24 13.08 4.55
C ALA A 151 -26.55 13.90 5.66
N ALA A 152 -26.95 15.16 5.82
CA ALA A 152 -26.44 16.03 6.89
C ALA A 152 -26.88 15.60 8.30
N GLY A 153 -27.91 14.77 8.42
CA GLY A 153 -28.41 14.23 9.69
C GLY A 153 -27.93 12.83 10.05
N LYS A 154 -27.19 12.17 9.18
CA LYS A 154 -26.67 10.83 9.48
C LYS A 154 -25.34 10.93 10.21
N LYS A 155 -25.30 10.39 11.44
CA LYS A 155 -24.08 10.12 12.20
C LYS A 155 -23.01 9.51 11.29
N LYS A 156 -21.79 10.03 11.43
CA LYS A 156 -20.57 9.37 10.93
C LYS A 156 -20.68 7.87 11.20
N ILE A 157 -20.59 7.10 10.15
CA ILE A 157 -20.35 5.66 10.27
C ILE A 157 -18.88 5.58 10.63
N ASP A 158 -18.57 5.20 11.86
CA ASP A 158 -17.21 4.85 12.26
C ASP A 158 -16.87 3.52 11.59
N TRP A 159 -15.87 3.57 10.75
CA TRP A 159 -15.27 2.41 10.07
C TRP A 159 -14.21 1.77 10.96
#